data_31b3953e3aad783577f4f7e234fbe8d3
#
_entry.id   31b3953e3aad783577f4f7e234fbe8d3
#
_cell.length_a   1.000
_cell.length_b   1.000
_cell.length_c   1.000
_cell.angle_alpha   90.00
_cell.angle_beta   90.00
_cell.angle_gamma   90.00
#
_symmetry.space_group_name_H-M   'P 1'
#
loop_
_entity.id
_entity.type
_entity.pdbx_description
1 polymer ?
#
loop_
_entity_poly.entity_id
_entity_poly.type
_entity_poly.pdbx_seq_one_letter_code
_entity_poly.pdbx_strand_id
1 'polypeptide(L)'
;KKLEETGHTAAFSDAEFQRILIHVENHSVYESAKILRDKYVLELDDGNTVYIDFFSSDTTRNIYQVTHQVTMDPDHKNDVVYKNRYDVTVLINGLPIAQIELKRPGVEINEAINQINRYRKFSFKGLFRYLQLFVVSNSVQTKYFCNENEMANGQYQPILKSLVFFWTDEKNTRINELH
;
A
#
# COMPACT_ATOMS: atom_id res chain seq x y z
N LYS A 1 15.88 13.69 5.96
CA LYS A 1 16.97 13.20 5.06
C LYS A 1 16.73 13.55 3.58
N LYS A 2 15.50 13.39 3.05
CA LYS A 2 15.16 13.81 1.67
C LYS A 2 15.13 15.34 1.48
N LEU A 3 14.76 16.09 2.51
CA LEU A 3 14.75 17.55 2.50
C LEU A 3 16.16 18.15 2.45
N GLU A 4 17.12 17.53 3.12
CA GLU A 4 18.53 17.98 3.11
C GLU A 4 19.16 17.92 1.71
N GLU A 5 18.77 16.93 0.89
CA GLU A 5 19.28 16.77 -0.48
C GLU A 5 18.71 17.81 -1.47
N THR A 6 17.53 18.36 -1.18
CA THR A 6 16.93 19.45 -1.97
C THR A 6 17.40 20.84 -1.52
N GLY A 7 18.27 20.91 -0.49
CA GLY A 7 18.70 22.16 0.11
C GLY A 7 17.68 22.82 1.05
N HIS A 8 16.52 22.18 1.24
CA HIS A 8 15.49 22.64 2.16
C HIS A 8 15.72 21.99 3.54
N THR A 9 16.18 22.76 4.51
CA THR A 9 16.51 22.29 5.87
C THR A 9 15.42 22.56 6.89
N ALA A 10 14.43 23.39 6.55
CA ALA A 10 13.30 23.70 7.41
C ALA A 10 12.19 22.64 7.31
N ALA A 11 11.42 22.46 8.39
CA ALA A 11 10.18 21.70 8.35
C ALA A 11 9.16 22.40 7.45
N PHE A 12 8.32 21.64 6.77
CA PHE A 12 7.20 22.22 6.01
C PHE A 12 6.23 22.94 6.95
N SER A 13 5.66 24.04 6.48
CA SER A 13 4.52 24.66 7.14
C SER A 13 3.29 23.74 7.10
N ASP A 14 2.29 24.01 7.94
CA ASP A 14 1.04 23.26 7.92
C ASP A 14 0.34 23.36 6.54
N ALA A 15 0.40 24.52 5.89
CA ALA A 15 -0.17 24.74 4.58
C ALA A 15 0.58 23.95 3.50
N GLU A 16 1.91 23.92 3.53
CA GLU A 16 2.74 23.11 2.64
C GLU A 16 2.48 21.63 2.83
N PHE A 17 2.38 21.18 4.08
CA PHE A 17 2.05 19.79 4.39
C PHE A 17 0.64 19.40 3.91
N GLN A 18 -0.33 20.28 4.05
CA GLN A 18 -1.68 20.04 3.50
C GLN A 18 -1.68 19.92 1.97
N ARG A 19 -0.87 20.70 1.24
CA ARG A 19 -0.69 20.54 -0.21
C ARG A 19 -0.12 19.16 -0.58
N ILE A 20 0.83 18.65 0.21
CA ILE A 20 1.38 17.30 0.03
C ILE A 20 0.29 16.25 0.27
N LEU A 21 -0.49 16.36 1.35
CA LEU A 21 -1.59 15.43 1.66
C LEU A 21 -2.64 15.40 0.56
N ILE A 22 -3.08 16.55 0.07
CA ILE A 22 -4.02 16.65 -1.05
C ILE A 22 -3.47 15.95 -2.30
N HIS A 23 -2.15 16.10 -2.56
CA HIS A 23 -1.51 15.44 -3.71
C HIS A 23 -1.45 13.92 -3.56
N VAL A 24 -1.31 13.37 -2.35
CA VAL A 24 -1.18 11.92 -2.14
C VAL A 24 -2.49 11.20 -1.82
N GLU A 25 -3.56 11.91 -1.51
CA GLU A 25 -4.83 11.31 -1.11
C GLU A 25 -5.82 11.17 -2.28
N ASN A 26 -6.78 10.26 -2.10
CA ASN A 26 -7.97 10.09 -2.94
C ASN A 26 -7.71 9.70 -4.42
N HIS A 27 -6.64 8.96 -4.67
CA HIS A 27 -6.31 8.43 -5.99
C HIS A 27 -6.77 6.97 -6.17
N SER A 28 -6.89 6.54 -7.43
CA SER A 28 -6.99 5.12 -7.76
C SER A 28 -5.66 4.41 -7.48
N VAL A 29 -5.66 3.08 -7.44
CA VAL A 29 -4.42 2.29 -7.28
C VAL A 29 -3.39 2.61 -8.37
N TYR A 30 -3.86 2.81 -9.61
CA TYR A 30 -2.99 3.15 -10.73
C TYR A 30 -2.39 4.55 -10.64
N GLU A 31 -3.17 5.54 -10.23
CA GLU A 31 -2.69 6.91 -10.00
C GLU A 31 -1.72 6.97 -8.85
N SER A 32 -2.00 6.24 -7.75
CA SER A 32 -1.06 6.11 -6.63
C SER A 32 0.28 5.52 -7.06
N ALA A 33 0.28 4.51 -7.96
CA ALA A 33 1.52 3.97 -8.54
C ALA A 33 2.30 5.01 -9.36
N LYS A 34 1.61 5.90 -10.09
CA LYS A 34 2.26 7.02 -10.80
C LYS A 34 2.88 8.01 -9.82
N ILE A 35 2.16 8.39 -8.77
CA ILE A 35 2.66 9.32 -7.73
C ILE A 35 3.93 8.76 -7.07
N LEU A 36 3.99 7.45 -6.81
CA LEU A 36 5.20 6.81 -6.27
C LEU A 36 6.41 6.95 -7.20
N ARG A 37 6.19 6.90 -8.52
CA ARG A 37 7.24 6.95 -9.54
C ARG A 37 7.65 8.36 -9.90
N ASP A 38 6.67 9.28 -9.95
CA ASP A 38 6.84 10.61 -10.49
C ASP A 38 7.26 11.58 -9.35
N LYS A 39 7.98 12.65 -9.71
CA LYS A 39 8.34 13.71 -8.75
C LYS A 39 7.18 14.66 -8.57
N TYR A 40 6.91 14.99 -7.32
CA TYR A 40 5.98 16.06 -6.98
C TYR A 40 6.71 17.39 -6.87
N VAL A 41 6.20 18.40 -7.55
CA VAL A 41 6.72 19.76 -7.50
C VAL A 41 5.88 20.55 -6.49
N LEU A 42 6.49 20.93 -5.36
CA LEU A 42 5.85 21.72 -4.32
C LEU A 42 6.40 23.15 -4.34
N GLU A 43 5.52 24.12 -4.50
CA GLU A 43 5.82 25.52 -4.28
C GLU A 43 5.68 25.82 -2.78
N LEU A 44 6.74 26.35 -2.19
CA LEU A 44 6.80 26.72 -0.78
C LEU A 44 6.14 28.09 -0.54
N ASP A 45 5.79 28.36 0.72
CA ASP A 45 5.16 29.63 1.11
C ASP A 45 6.09 30.84 0.91
N ASP A 46 7.39 30.62 0.83
CA ASP A 46 8.42 31.63 0.54
C ASP A 46 8.66 31.87 -0.97
N GLY A 47 7.90 31.16 -1.84
CA GLY A 47 8.02 31.25 -3.30
C GLY A 47 9.10 30.35 -3.91
N ASN A 48 9.86 29.62 -3.10
CA ASN A 48 10.80 28.63 -3.60
C ASN A 48 10.08 27.35 -4.03
N THR A 49 10.74 26.53 -4.85
CA THR A 49 10.21 25.26 -5.34
C THR A 49 11.08 24.10 -4.86
N VAL A 50 10.45 23.06 -4.33
CA VAL A 50 11.12 21.81 -3.98
C VAL A 50 10.53 20.63 -4.73
N TYR A 51 11.36 19.61 -4.97
CA TYR A 51 10.96 18.37 -5.63
C TYR A 51 10.92 17.24 -4.61
N ILE A 52 9.78 16.56 -4.51
CA ILE A 52 9.56 15.50 -3.54
C ILE A 52 9.48 14.16 -4.29
N ASP A 53 10.34 13.23 -3.91
CA ASP A 53 10.30 11.83 -4.32
C ASP A 53 9.61 11.01 -3.23
N PHE A 54 8.46 10.42 -3.51
CA PHE A 54 7.79 9.52 -2.57
C PHE A 54 8.43 8.14 -2.55
N PHE A 55 9.03 7.72 -3.66
CA PHE A 55 9.81 6.50 -3.77
C PHE A 55 11.06 6.75 -4.61
N SER A 56 12.22 6.34 -4.14
CA SER A 56 13.47 6.46 -4.89
C SER A 56 13.83 5.14 -5.56
N SER A 57 14.24 5.19 -6.83
CA SER A 57 14.82 4.03 -7.53
C SER A 57 16.14 3.55 -6.92
N ASP A 58 16.89 4.44 -6.27
CA ASP A 58 17.97 4.06 -5.38
C ASP A 58 17.36 3.55 -4.06
N THR A 59 17.33 2.23 -3.90
CA THR A 59 16.69 1.58 -2.76
C THR A 59 17.30 1.96 -1.42
N THR A 60 18.58 2.36 -1.38
CA THR A 60 19.27 2.76 -0.15
C THR A 60 18.74 4.09 0.41
N ARG A 61 18.07 4.90 -0.40
CA ARG A 61 17.48 6.18 -0.04
C ARG A 61 16.05 6.08 0.52
N ASN A 62 15.45 4.91 0.47
CA ASN A 62 14.12 4.68 1.02
C ASN A 62 14.18 4.23 2.48
N ILE A 63 13.13 4.59 3.23
CA ILE A 63 12.91 4.11 4.59
C ILE A 63 11.89 2.97 4.51
N TYR A 64 12.30 1.77 4.90
CA TYR A 64 11.46 0.59 4.96
C TYR A 64 10.93 0.40 6.37
N GLN A 65 9.63 0.19 6.49
CA GLN A 65 8.95 0.05 7.77
C GLN A 65 7.96 -1.12 7.68
N VAL A 66 7.74 -1.77 8.80
CA VAL A 66 6.71 -2.80 8.94
C VAL A 66 5.83 -2.43 10.12
N THR A 67 4.53 -2.48 9.91
CA THR A 67 3.54 -2.37 10.99
C THR A 67 2.65 -3.59 10.99
N HIS A 68 2.12 -3.93 12.16
CA HIS A 68 1.25 -5.09 12.31
C HIS A 68 -0.02 -4.73 13.08
N GLN A 69 -1.07 -5.51 12.83
CA GLN A 69 -2.37 -5.39 13.50
C GLN A 69 -2.98 -3.97 13.44
N VAL A 70 -2.81 -3.31 12.29
CA VAL A 70 -3.45 -2.01 12.04
C VAL A 70 -4.96 -2.19 12.03
N THR A 71 -5.63 -1.52 12.97
CA THR A 71 -7.09 -1.50 13.02
C THR A 71 -7.59 -0.26 12.30
N MET A 72 -8.47 -0.46 11.32
CA MET A 72 -9.17 0.63 10.66
C MET A 72 -10.52 0.81 11.32
N ASP A 73 -10.76 2.02 11.80
CA ASP A 73 -12.08 2.38 12.31
C ASP A 73 -13.09 2.42 11.16
N PRO A 74 -14.29 1.88 11.39
CA PRO A 74 -15.35 1.91 10.39
C PRO A 74 -15.74 3.35 10.07
N ASP A 75 -15.89 3.62 8.78
CA ASP A 75 -16.48 4.88 8.35
C ASP A 75 -17.96 4.90 8.75
N HIS A 76 -18.31 5.75 9.72
CA HIS A 76 -19.67 5.86 10.26
C HIS A 76 -20.75 6.30 9.25
N LYS A 77 -20.36 6.54 7.99
CA LYS A 77 -21.27 6.95 6.92
C LYS A 77 -22.00 5.81 6.21
N ASN A 78 -21.58 4.56 6.43
CA ASN A 78 -22.22 3.40 5.85
C ASN A 78 -22.64 2.42 6.94
N ASP A 79 -23.86 1.91 6.89
CA ASP A 79 -24.51 1.04 7.89
C ASP A 79 -23.81 -0.32 8.14
N VAL A 80 -22.71 -0.61 7.48
CA VAL A 80 -21.95 -1.86 7.64
C VAL A 80 -20.64 -1.55 8.33
N VAL A 81 -20.61 -1.74 9.65
CA VAL A 81 -19.45 -1.54 10.50
C VAL A 81 -18.54 -2.76 10.43
N TYR A 82 -17.61 -2.79 9.48
CA TYR A 82 -16.54 -3.77 9.49
C TYR A 82 -15.31 -3.18 10.17
N LYS A 83 -15.05 -3.60 11.41
CA LYS A 83 -13.76 -3.36 12.05
C LYS A 83 -12.74 -4.31 11.43
N ASN A 84 -11.98 -3.84 10.46
CA ASN A 84 -10.95 -4.62 9.81
C ASN A 84 -9.61 -4.43 10.55
N ARG A 85 -8.91 -5.53 10.77
CA ARG A 85 -7.56 -5.54 11.33
C ARG A 85 -6.64 -6.18 10.30
N TYR A 86 -5.66 -5.40 9.85
CA TYR A 86 -4.65 -5.84 8.88
C TYR A 86 -3.51 -6.53 9.61
N ASP A 87 -3.12 -7.72 9.17
CA ASP A 87 -2.12 -8.50 9.89
C ASP A 87 -0.74 -7.84 9.81
N VAL A 88 -0.19 -7.65 8.62
CA VAL A 88 1.11 -7.00 8.44
C VAL A 88 1.07 -6.08 7.22
N THR A 89 1.51 -4.84 7.39
CA THR A 89 1.64 -3.87 6.31
C THR A 89 3.08 -3.42 6.18
N VAL A 90 3.62 -3.51 4.96
CA VAL A 90 4.95 -3.01 4.61
C VAL A 90 4.80 -1.61 4.04
N LEU A 91 5.56 -0.67 4.62
CA LEU A 91 5.57 0.72 4.18
C LEU A 91 6.94 1.09 3.60
N ILE A 92 6.92 1.94 2.60
CA ILE A 92 8.13 2.59 2.08
C ILE A 92 7.92 4.10 2.17
N ASN A 93 8.82 4.77 2.87
CA ASN A 93 8.74 6.21 3.16
C ASN A 93 7.39 6.62 3.82
N GLY A 94 6.81 5.74 4.64
CA GLY A 94 5.53 5.96 5.31
C GLY A 94 4.28 5.60 4.48
N LEU A 95 4.43 5.27 3.19
CA LEU A 95 3.31 4.85 2.34
C LEU A 95 3.16 3.32 2.36
N PRO A 96 1.95 2.77 2.55
CA PRO A 96 1.71 1.33 2.56
C PRO A 96 1.82 0.78 1.12
N ILE A 97 2.78 -0.11 0.88
CA ILE A 97 3.07 -0.65 -0.45
C ILE A 97 2.64 -2.11 -0.58
N ALA A 98 2.80 -2.90 0.49
CA ALA A 98 2.38 -4.29 0.48
C ALA A 98 1.59 -4.65 1.74
N GLN A 99 0.60 -5.52 1.58
CA GLN A 99 -0.19 -6.09 2.65
C GLN A 99 0.01 -7.59 2.70
N ILE A 100 0.30 -8.11 3.88
CA ILE A 100 0.44 -9.55 4.13
C ILE A 100 -0.72 -10.00 5.03
N GLU A 101 -1.45 -11.01 4.60
CA GLU A 101 -2.54 -11.63 5.36
C GLU A 101 -2.16 -13.05 5.75
N LEU A 102 -2.23 -13.34 7.03
CA LEU A 102 -1.79 -14.61 7.62
C LEU A 102 -2.98 -15.45 8.09
N LYS A 103 -2.93 -16.74 7.81
CA LYS A 103 -3.90 -17.72 8.30
C LYS A 103 -3.18 -18.84 9.05
N ARG A 104 -3.88 -19.49 9.97
CA ARG A 104 -3.36 -20.66 10.65
C ARG A 104 -3.22 -21.83 9.66
N PRO A 105 -2.29 -22.77 9.92
CA PRO A 105 -2.25 -24.03 9.19
C PRO A 105 -3.62 -24.72 9.23
N GLY A 106 -4.03 -25.30 8.09
CA GLY A 106 -5.33 -25.94 7.94
C GLY A 106 -6.47 -25.04 7.46
N VAL A 107 -6.26 -23.71 7.45
CA VAL A 107 -7.19 -22.77 6.81
C VAL A 107 -6.89 -22.67 5.32
N GLU A 108 -7.90 -22.76 4.47
CA GLU A 108 -7.74 -22.64 3.02
C GLU A 108 -7.20 -21.26 2.63
N ILE A 109 -6.16 -21.22 1.81
CA ILE A 109 -5.51 -19.95 1.38
C ILE A 109 -6.50 -19.02 0.67
N ASN A 110 -7.55 -19.55 0.04
CA ASN A 110 -8.60 -18.76 -0.60
C ASN A 110 -9.37 -17.89 0.40
N GLU A 111 -9.43 -18.25 1.67
CA GLU A 111 -10.07 -17.41 2.70
C GLU A 111 -9.30 -16.10 2.90
N ALA A 112 -7.96 -16.15 2.88
CA ALA A 112 -7.12 -14.95 2.93
C ALA A 112 -7.33 -14.07 1.69
N ILE A 113 -7.41 -14.66 0.50
CA ILE A 113 -7.68 -13.92 -0.75
C ILE A 113 -9.06 -13.24 -0.69
N ASN A 114 -10.08 -13.97 -0.22
CA ASN A 114 -11.42 -13.41 -0.04
C ASN A 114 -11.46 -12.27 0.98
N GLN A 115 -10.64 -12.37 2.02
CA GLN A 115 -10.51 -11.29 3.02
C GLN A 115 -9.89 -10.05 2.40
N ILE A 116 -8.83 -10.17 1.60
CA ILE A 116 -8.23 -9.04 0.86
C ILE A 116 -9.24 -8.44 -0.13
N ASN A 117 -10.00 -9.25 -0.87
CA ASN A 117 -11.06 -8.75 -1.75
C ASN A 117 -12.09 -7.92 -0.99
N ARG A 118 -12.45 -8.34 0.24
CA ARG A 118 -13.33 -7.56 1.11
C ARG A 118 -12.69 -6.24 1.54
N TYR A 119 -11.40 -6.25 1.91
CA TYR A 119 -10.66 -5.02 2.26
C TYR A 119 -10.57 -4.05 1.09
N ARG A 120 -10.26 -4.53 -0.11
CA ARG A 120 -10.22 -3.72 -1.33
C ARG A 120 -11.56 -3.00 -1.56
N LYS A 121 -12.66 -3.71 -1.35
CA LYS A 121 -14.00 -3.17 -1.58
C LYS A 121 -14.44 -2.15 -0.53
N PHE A 122 -14.10 -2.36 0.74
CA PHE A 122 -14.73 -1.62 1.84
C PHE A 122 -13.77 -0.82 2.72
N SER A 123 -12.47 -1.13 2.71
CA SER A 123 -11.56 -0.65 3.77
C SER A 123 -10.33 0.08 3.27
N PHE A 124 -9.79 -0.23 2.09
CA PHE A 124 -8.62 0.44 1.59
C PHE A 124 -8.97 1.82 1.04
N LYS A 125 -8.86 2.84 1.91
CA LYS A 125 -9.12 4.25 1.63
C LYS A 125 -7.91 5.08 2.01
N GLY A 126 -7.86 6.34 1.54
CA GLY A 126 -6.75 7.24 1.81
C GLY A 126 -5.42 6.65 1.35
N LEU A 127 -4.42 6.67 2.22
CA LEU A 127 -3.08 6.15 1.90
C LEU A 127 -3.03 4.65 1.60
N PHE A 128 -4.02 3.84 2.03
CA PHE A 128 -4.07 2.41 1.67
C PHE A 128 -4.36 2.16 0.18
N ARG A 129 -4.66 3.20 -0.61
CA ARG A 129 -4.70 3.14 -2.07
C ARG A 129 -3.30 2.95 -2.70
N TYR A 130 -2.23 3.18 -1.94
CA TYR A 130 -0.86 2.92 -2.37
C TYR A 130 -0.46 1.45 -2.32
N LEU A 131 -1.29 0.57 -1.75
CA LEU A 131 -1.04 -0.87 -1.78
C LEU A 131 -1.00 -1.39 -3.21
N GLN A 132 0.16 -1.94 -3.60
CA GLN A 132 0.43 -2.49 -4.93
C GLN A 132 0.50 -4.01 -4.91
N LEU A 133 0.87 -4.60 -3.78
CA LEU A 133 1.15 -6.03 -3.65
C LEU A 133 0.42 -6.63 -2.45
N PHE A 134 -0.15 -7.79 -2.66
CA PHE A 134 -0.70 -8.63 -1.60
C PHE A 134 0.06 -9.93 -1.49
N VAL A 135 0.34 -10.34 -0.27
CA VAL A 135 0.91 -11.65 0.06
C VAL A 135 -0.05 -12.35 1.03
N VAL A 136 -0.32 -13.61 0.79
CA VAL A 136 -1.17 -14.44 1.65
C VAL A 136 -0.43 -15.71 2.03
N SER A 137 -0.47 -16.09 3.29
CA SER A 137 0.20 -17.29 3.79
C SER A 137 -0.63 -18.01 4.86
N ASN A 138 -0.58 -19.35 4.84
CA ASN A 138 -1.15 -20.21 5.87
C ASN A 138 -0.11 -21.20 6.43
N SER A 139 1.19 -20.87 6.35
CA SER A 139 2.34 -21.71 6.73
C SER A 139 2.51 -22.99 5.90
N VAL A 140 1.57 -23.33 5.02
CA VAL A 140 1.66 -24.46 4.08
C VAL A 140 1.84 -23.97 2.66
N GLN A 141 1.27 -22.81 2.36
CA GLN A 141 1.36 -22.16 1.06
C GLN A 141 1.51 -20.67 1.26
N THR A 142 2.40 -20.07 0.48
CA THR A 142 2.50 -18.62 0.34
C THR A 142 2.26 -18.26 -1.11
N LYS A 143 1.36 -17.28 -1.31
CA LYS A 143 1.01 -16.76 -2.62
C LYS A 143 1.04 -15.24 -2.62
N TYR A 144 1.21 -14.66 -3.80
CA TYR A 144 1.17 -13.23 -3.99
C TYR A 144 0.40 -12.85 -5.25
N PHE A 145 -0.09 -11.62 -5.28
CA PHE A 145 -0.78 -11.03 -6.41
C PHE A 145 -0.76 -9.50 -6.33
N CYS A 146 -0.89 -8.86 -7.48
CA CYS A 146 -0.94 -7.40 -7.56
C CYS A 146 -2.31 -6.87 -7.16
N ASN A 147 -2.34 -5.63 -6.69
CA ASN A 147 -3.58 -4.89 -6.54
C ASN A 147 -4.02 -4.38 -7.91
N GLU A 148 -5.13 -4.90 -8.41
CA GLU A 148 -5.68 -4.47 -9.68
C GLU A 148 -6.50 -3.19 -9.52
N ASN A 149 -6.55 -2.39 -10.58
CA ASN A 149 -7.36 -1.20 -10.62
C ASN A 149 -8.86 -1.49 -10.42
N GLU A 150 -9.53 -0.50 -9.90
CA GLU A 150 -10.99 -0.42 -9.95
C GLU A 150 -11.46 -0.34 -11.42
N MET A 151 -12.63 -0.90 -11.71
CA MET A 151 -13.29 -0.64 -12.99
C MET A 151 -13.66 0.85 -13.12
N ALA A 152 -13.83 1.32 -14.34
CA ALA A 152 -14.20 2.71 -14.63
C ALA A 152 -15.48 3.19 -13.92
N ASN A 153 -16.33 2.27 -13.47
CA ASN A 153 -17.55 2.53 -12.69
C ASN A 153 -17.35 2.50 -11.17
N GLY A 154 -16.09 2.43 -10.70
CA GLY A 154 -15.77 2.34 -9.26
C GLY A 154 -16.04 0.97 -8.63
N GLN A 155 -16.39 -0.04 -9.41
CA GLN A 155 -16.59 -1.39 -8.89
C GLN A 155 -15.27 -2.16 -8.82
N TYR A 156 -15.06 -2.86 -7.71
CA TYR A 156 -13.97 -3.81 -7.56
C TYR A 156 -14.34 -5.17 -8.11
N GLN A 157 -13.49 -5.71 -8.99
CA GLN A 157 -13.57 -7.12 -9.34
C GLN A 157 -12.79 -7.96 -8.32
N PRO A 158 -13.30 -9.18 -8.01
CA PRO A 158 -12.51 -10.15 -7.28
C PRO A 158 -11.22 -10.48 -8.04
N ILE A 159 -10.14 -10.69 -7.31
CA ILE A 159 -8.86 -11.10 -7.89
C ILE A 159 -9.03 -12.41 -8.66
N LEU A 160 -8.60 -12.40 -9.92
CA LEU A 160 -8.64 -13.57 -10.77
C LEU A 160 -7.64 -14.62 -10.27
N LYS A 161 -8.08 -15.87 -10.11
CA LYS A 161 -7.20 -16.96 -9.66
C LYS A 161 -5.99 -17.17 -10.54
N SER A 162 -6.09 -16.85 -11.84
CA SER A 162 -4.99 -16.92 -12.81
C SER A 162 -3.89 -15.88 -12.56
N LEU A 163 -4.16 -14.84 -11.79
CA LEU A 163 -3.21 -13.79 -11.42
C LEU A 163 -2.67 -13.93 -9.99
N VAL A 164 -2.92 -15.07 -9.36
CA VAL A 164 -2.40 -15.42 -8.04
C VAL A 164 -1.28 -16.43 -8.20
N PHE A 165 -0.07 -16.03 -7.85
CA PHE A 165 1.15 -16.80 -8.05
C PHE A 165 1.65 -17.40 -6.75
N PHE A 166 2.32 -18.55 -6.83
CA PHE A 166 3.05 -19.09 -5.68
C PHE A 166 4.32 -18.29 -5.45
N TRP A 167 4.67 -18.11 -4.18
CA TRP A 167 5.98 -17.59 -3.82
C TRP A 167 7.05 -18.65 -4.09
N THR A 168 8.04 -18.32 -4.89
CA THR A 168 9.08 -19.25 -5.33
C THR A 168 10.46 -18.64 -5.17
N ASP A 169 11.47 -19.52 -5.07
CA ASP A 169 12.87 -19.14 -5.15
C ASP A 169 13.31 -18.92 -6.62
N GLU A 170 14.59 -18.60 -6.82
CA GLU A 170 15.19 -18.38 -8.13
C GLU A 170 15.14 -19.62 -9.06
N LYS A 171 14.98 -20.82 -8.49
CA LYS A 171 14.86 -22.09 -9.21
C LYS A 171 13.41 -22.50 -9.45
N ASN A 172 12.48 -21.59 -9.17
CA ASN A 172 11.04 -21.82 -9.25
C ASN A 172 10.53 -22.91 -8.27
N THR A 173 11.25 -23.13 -7.16
CA THR A 173 10.81 -24.02 -6.08
C THR A 173 9.90 -23.22 -5.16
N ARG A 174 8.77 -23.81 -4.78
CA ARG A 174 7.80 -23.12 -3.90
C ARG A 174 8.37 -22.89 -2.52
N ILE A 175 8.24 -21.66 -2.04
CA ILE A 175 8.52 -21.27 -0.66
C ILE A 175 7.19 -21.29 0.07
N ASN A 176 7.05 -22.20 1.02
CA ASN A 176 5.78 -22.40 1.73
C ASN A 176 5.64 -21.47 2.93
N GLU A 177 6.73 -21.17 3.61
CA GLU A 177 6.75 -20.35 4.83
C GLU A 177 7.39 -19.00 4.56
N LEU A 178 6.85 -17.97 5.21
CA LEU A 178 7.48 -16.65 5.30
C LEU A 178 8.37 -16.65 6.55
N HIS A 179 9.69 -16.62 6.34
CA HIS A 179 10.71 -16.48 7.39
C HIS A 179 11.19 -15.05 7.49
#